data_1b8f15644c28be0e0ce78b11f7df2272
#
_entry.id   1b8f15644c28be0e0ce78b11f7df2272
#
_cell.length_a   1.000
_cell.length_b   1.000
_cell.length_c   1.000
_cell.angle_alpha   90.00
_cell.angle_beta   90.00
_cell.angle_gamma   90.00
#
_symmetry.space_group_name_H-M   'P 1'
#
loop_
_entity.id
_entity.type
_entity.pdbx_description
1 polymer ?
#
loop_
_entity_poly.entity_id
_entity_poly.type
_entity_poly.pdbx_seq_one_letter_code
_entity_poly.pdbx_strand_id
1 'polypeptide(L)'
;MTNRARRLSGNARRYWLALLACAAVALPTAALAQQVLIKFPHDLAPNTPKGLGADYFKKLVAERLPGRAAVEVYPSASLMDDQTSLEALAFGEIQMIAISVSKLESLTKRFQVFDLPFLFADMAQVEAFQNSAVGTRLLGELEGRGILGLAYWHNGMKHLTARKPLHVPADAKGLKFRIQDSDVLLEQIRAVGGNPQKMPFGEVYQALQTGAIDAQENTWSNIYASAFYEVQPYVTETDHGYIGYLVAVNPRFWRGLTADVRGVLEQALEETTAHVNSIARSVNDDARGRVLASGRTTLITLTPAEREQWRAAMRPVWDRFAGGIGPELLKAAGAAP
;
A
#
# COMPACT_ATOMS: atom_id res chain seq x y z
N MET A 1 88.26 47.68 -33.44
CA MET A 1 88.80 46.62 -32.61
C MET A 1 87.68 46.14 -31.69
N THR A 2 87.23 44.99 -31.95
CA THR A 2 86.46 43.98 -31.28
C THR A 2 85.38 44.38 -30.28
N ASN A 3 84.19 44.25 -30.80
CA ASN A 3 82.86 44.24 -30.18
C ASN A 3 82.60 42.89 -29.47
N ARG A 4 82.21 42.90 -28.19
CA ARG A 4 81.63 41.69 -27.52
C ARG A 4 80.32 42.10 -26.85
N ALA A 5 79.25 41.94 -27.57
CA ALA A 5 77.89 41.94 -27.03
C ALA A 5 77.63 40.61 -26.33
N ARG A 6 77.37 40.64 -25.04
CA ARG A 6 76.93 39.47 -24.25
C ARG A 6 75.38 39.21 -24.50
N ARG A 7 75.07 38.10 -25.08
CA ARG A 7 73.73 37.52 -25.10
C ARG A 7 73.46 36.99 -23.70
N LEU A 8 72.50 37.54 -22.98
CA LEU A 8 71.89 36.94 -21.80
C LEU A 8 70.58 36.22 -22.19
N SER A 9 70.63 34.99 -21.98
CA SER A 9 69.83 33.83 -22.18
C SER A 9 68.32 33.96 -21.97
N GLY A 10 67.60 33.48 -22.94
CA GLY A 10 66.12 33.35 -23.00
C GLY A 10 65.47 32.27 -22.09
N ASN A 11 66.15 31.88 -20.99
CA ASN A 11 65.64 30.82 -20.14
C ASN A 11 64.72 31.29 -18.96
N ALA A 12 64.84 32.59 -18.59
CA ALA A 12 64.03 33.12 -17.48
C ALA A 12 62.49 33.21 -17.81
N ARG A 13 62.18 33.47 -19.09
CA ARG A 13 60.72 33.56 -19.51
C ARG A 13 60.01 32.23 -19.57
N ARG A 14 60.68 31.10 -19.71
CA ARG A 14 60.06 29.75 -19.76
C ARG A 14 59.70 29.25 -18.38
N TYR A 15 60.33 29.63 -17.31
CA TYR A 15 60.00 29.20 -15.94
C TYR A 15 58.83 29.96 -15.35
N TRP A 16 58.55 31.20 -15.77
CA TRP A 16 57.33 31.91 -15.33
C TRP A 16 56.06 31.47 -15.98
N LEU A 17 56.07 30.91 -17.18
CA LEU A 17 54.94 30.32 -17.87
C LEU A 17 54.63 28.89 -17.37
N ALA A 18 55.58 28.16 -16.86
CA ALA A 18 55.39 26.83 -16.28
C ALA A 18 54.78 26.89 -14.85
N LEU A 19 55.00 27.97 -14.09
CA LEU A 19 54.42 28.14 -12.75
C LEU A 19 52.98 28.63 -12.77
N LEU A 20 52.50 29.22 -13.86
CA LEU A 20 51.09 29.62 -14.05
C LEU A 20 50.19 28.49 -14.57
N ALA A 21 50.76 27.40 -15.11
CA ALA A 21 49.99 26.25 -15.60
C ALA A 21 49.68 25.21 -14.52
N CYS A 22 50.30 25.25 -13.35
CA CYS A 22 50.04 24.32 -12.24
C CYS A 22 49.08 24.85 -11.17
N ALA A 23 48.61 26.09 -11.28
CA ALA A 23 47.49 26.60 -10.51
C ALA A 23 46.13 26.29 -11.21
N ALA A 24 46.06 25.16 -11.94
CA ALA A 24 44.80 24.58 -12.36
C ALA A 24 44.05 24.16 -11.11
N VAL A 25 43.25 25.09 -10.65
CA VAL A 25 42.13 25.07 -9.77
C VAL A 25 41.64 23.65 -9.55
N ALA A 26 42.02 23.04 -8.43
CA ALA A 26 41.23 22.01 -7.78
C ALA A 26 39.96 22.69 -7.27
N LEU A 27 39.06 23.06 -8.19
CA LEU A 27 37.65 23.25 -7.83
C LEU A 27 37.21 21.92 -7.22
N PRO A 28 36.77 21.89 -5.96
CA PRO A 28 36.11 20.71 -5.48
C PRO A 28 34.96 20.50 -6.46
N THR A 29 35.05 19.47 -7.29
CA THR A 29 33.85 18.91 -7.90
C THR A 29 33.01 18.51 -6.71
N ALA A 30 32.13 19.40 -6.24
CA ALA A 30 31.02 19.01 -5.44
C ALA A 30 30.31 17.94 -6.30
N ALA A 31 30.61 16.69 -6.01
CA ALA A 31 29.88 15.59 -6.58
C ALA A 31 28.42 15.94 -6.27
N LEU A 32 27.66 16.37 -7.27
CA LEU A 32 26.24 16.56 -7.14
C LEU A 32 25.75 15.21 -6.67
N ALA A 33 25.45 15.10 -5.37
CA ALA A 33 24.94 13.89 -4.80
C ALA A 33 23.71 13.54 -5.63
N GLN A 34 23.74 12.39 -6.29
CA GLN A 34 22.64 11.96 -7.15
C GLN A 34 21.36 12.00 -6.33
N GLN A 35 20.36 12.75 -6.81
CA GLN A 35 19.06 12.85 -6.16
C GLN A 35 18.47 11.44 -5.98
N VAL A 36 18.07 11.12 -4.77
CA VAL A 36 17.37 9.87 -4.45
C VAL A 36 15.99 9.92 -5.10
N LEU A 37 15.71 9.00 -6.03
CA LEU A 37 14.41 8.87 -6.66
C LEU A 37 13.66 7.71 -6.03
N ILE A 38 12.43 7.96 -5.55
CA ILE A 38 11.53 6.98 -4.97
C ILE A 38 10.33 6.82 -5.90
N LYS A 39 10.28 5.74 -6.67
CA LYS A 39 9.10 5.35 -7.44
C LYS A 39 8.11 4.66 -6.52
N PHE A 40 6.88 5.19 -6.47
CA PHE A 40 5.82 4.74 -5.58
C PHE A 40 4.52 4.46 -6.37
N PRO A 41 4.41 3.29 -7.02
CA PRO A 41 3.17 2.87 -7.67
C PRO A 41 2.14 2.38 -6.66
N HIS A 42 0.85 2.54 -7.02
CA HIS A 42 -0.27 1.93 -6.33
C HIS A 42 -1.50 1.78 -7.25
N ASP A 43 -2.38 0.84 -6.93
CA ASP A 43 -3.52 0.47 -7.77
C ASP A 43 -4.80 1.30 -7.53
N LEU A 44 -4.81 2.20 -6.56
CA LEU A 44 -6.00 2.98 -6.19
C LEU A 44 -6.01 4.39 -6.78
N ALA A 45 -7.19 4.99 -6.83
CA ALA A 45 -7.36 6.38 -7.22
C ALA A 45 -6.73 7.35 -6.19
N PRO A 46 -6.30 8.57 -6.62
CA PRO A 46 -5.67 9.56 -5.73
C PRO A 46 -6.53 10.01 -4.54
N ASN A 47 -7.85 9.98 -4.68
CA ASN A 47 -8.80 10.43 -3.65
C ASN A 47 -9.16 9.34 -2.60
N THR A 48 -8.47 8.21 -2.60
CA THR A 48 -8.58 7.19 -1.55
C THR A 48 -7.59 7.48 -0.41
N PRO A 49 -7.76 6.91 0.81
CA PRO A 49 -6.79 7.10 1.88
C PRO A 49 -5.35 6.78 1.47
N LYS A 50 -5.12 5.69 0.70
CA LYS A 50 -3.80 5.32 0.17
C LYS A 50 -3.27 6.38 -0.80
N GLY A 51 -4.08 6.85 -1.74
CA GLY A 51 -3.67 7.87 -2.72
C GLY A 51 -3.33 9.20 -2.04
N LEU A 52 -4.19 9.67 -1.12
CA LEU A 52 -3.94 10.88 -0.33
C LEU A 52 -2.65 10.77 0.50
N GLY A 53 -2.38 9.58 1.07
CA GLY A 53 -1.16 9.31 1.80
C GLY A 53 0.09 9.36 0.91
N ALA A 54 0.04 8.75 -0.27
CA ALA A 54 1.16 8.77 -1.21
C ALA A 54 1.51 10.21 -1.65
N ASP A 55 0.49 11.02 -1.94
CA ASP A 55 0.67 12.42 -2.30
C ASP A 55 1.16 13.28 -1.12
N TYR A 56 0.69 12.99 0.10
CA TYR A 56 1.14 13.70 1.30
C TYR A 56 2.63 13.37 1.60
N PHE A 57 3.02 12.11 1.50
CA PHE A 57 4.43 11.70 1.62
C PHE A 57 5.30 12.40 0.58
N LYS A 58 4.89 12.39 -0.69
CA LYS A 58 5.57 13.12 -1.78
C LYS A 58 5.77 14.58 -1.45
N LYS A 59 4.74 15.26 -0.93
CA LYS A 59 4.80 16.66 -0.52
C LYS A 59 5.84 16.88 0.57
N LEU A 60 5.79 16.10 1.66
CA LEU A 60 6.71 16.24 2.78
C LEU A 60 8.18 16.01 2.36
N VAL A 61 8.42 15.02 1.50
CA VAL A 61 9.76 14.74 0.98
C VAL A 61 10.29 15.91 0.13
N ALA A 62 9.45 16.46 -0.75
CA ALA A 62 9.83 17.62 -1.58
C ALA A 62 10.17 18.87 -0.75
N GLU A 63 9.43 19.08 0.35
CA GLU A 63 9.64 20.21 1.26
C GLU A 63 10.90 20.03 2.14
N ARG A 64 11.18 18.80 2.59
CA ARG A 64 12.25 18.54 3.58
C ARG A 64 13.58 18.13 2.97
N LEU A 65 13.56 17.59 1.74
CA LEU A 65 14.76 17.13 1.01
C LEU A 65 14.85 17.75 -0.40
N PRO A 66 14.73 19.09 -0.55
CA PRO A 66 14.74 19.73 -1.87
C PRO A 66 16.05 19.42 -2.61
N GLY A 67 15.94 18.88 -3.83
CA GLY A 67 17.08 18.49 -4.66
C GLY A 67 17.84 17.25 -4.18
N ARG A 68 17.52 16.68 -3.01
CA ARG A 68 18.19 15.51 -2.44
C ARG A 68 17.39 14.22 -2.59
N ALA A 69 16.05 14.31 -2.48
CA ALA A 69 15.14 13.20 -2.75
C ALA A 69 13.91 13.69 -3.49
N ALA A 70 13.30 12.81 -4.28
CA ALA A 70 12.01 13.02 -4.93
C ALA A 70 11.18 11.74 -4.89
N VAL A 71 9.85 11.89 -4.74
CA VAL A 71 8.90 10.80 -4.80
C VAL A 71 8.04 10.96 -6.05
N GLU A 72 8.04 9.95 -6.89
CA GLU A 72 7.15 9.84 -8.05
C GLU A 72 6.02 8.88 -7.74
N VAL A 73 4.81 9.42 -7.55
CA VAL A 73 3.60 8.63 -7.27
C VAL A 73 2.94 8.24 -8.59
N TYR A 74 2.61 6.97 -8.75
CA TYR A 74 1.94 6.40 -9.91
C TYR A 74 0.62 5.74 -9.49
N PRO A 75 -0.48 6.52 -9.42
CA PRO A 75 -1.79 6.03 -8.97
C PRO A 75 -2.49 5.18 -10.04
N SER A 76 -3.58 4.49 -9.62
CA SER A 76 -4.48 3.76 -10.51
C SER A 76 -3.77 2.74 -11.40
N ALA A 77 -2.75 2.07 -10.88
CA ALA A 77 -1.91 1.11 -11.60
C ALA A 77 -1.25 1.68 -12.88
N SER A 78 -1.03 3.01 -12.95
CA SER A 78 -0.49 3.67 -14.16
C SER A 78 0.94 3.27 -14.52
N LEU A 79 1.73 2.78 -13.56
CA LEU A 79 3.05 2.20 -13.82
C LEU A 79 2.96 0.66 -13.84
N MET A 80 2.35 0.08 -12.81
CA MET A 80 2.16 -1.36 -12.64
C MET A 80 1.09 -1.62 -11.57
N ASP A 81 0.49 -2.80 -11.58
CA ASP A 81 -0.44 -3.24 -10.55
C ASP A 81 0.28 -3.66 -9.25
N ASP A 82 -0.48 -3.97 -8.21
CA ASP A 82 0.08 -4.34 -6.90
C ASP A 82 0.93 -5.62 -6.95
N GLN A 83 0.56 -6.63 -7.77
CA GLN A 83 1.31 -7.89 -7.84
C GLN A 83 2.66 -7.67 -8.51
N THR A 84 2.67 -7.00 -9.65
CA THR A 84 3.89 -6.63 -10.37
C THR A 84 4.76 -5.69 -9.52
N SER A 85 4.13 -4.76 -8.77
CA SER A 85 4.84 -3.85 -7.86
C SER A 85 5.55 -4.60 -6.73
N LEU A 86 4.95 -5.67 -6.20
CA LEU A 86 5.55 -6.48 -5.15
C LEU A 86 6.83 -7.16 -5.62
N GLU A 87 6.80 -7.73 -6.83
CA GLU A 87 7.96 -8.37 -7.46
C GLU A 87 9.04 -7.33 -7.80
N ALA A 88 8.66 -6.21 -8.44
CA ALA A 88 9.58 -5.12 -8.77
C ALA A 88 10.26 -4.52 -7.54
N LEU A 89 9.54 -4.40 -6.41
CA LEU A 89 10.11 -3.96 -5.14
C LEU A 89 11.17 -4.95 -4.62
N ALA A 90 10.85 -6.24 -4.61
CA ALA A 90 11.75 -7.29 -4.12
C ALA A 90 13.07 -7.32 -4.93
N PHE A 91 13.00 -7.10 -6.25
CA PHE A 91 14.17 -6.99 -7.12
C PHE A 91 14.88 -5.63 -7.05
N GLY A 92 14.25 -4.59 -6.50
CA GLY A 92 14.82 -3.25 -6.36
C GLY A 92 14.61 -2.33 -7.58
N GLU A 93 13.71 -2.69 -8.50
CA GLU A 93 13.36 -1.88 -9.67
C GLU A 93 12.53 -0.63 -9.31
N ILE A 94 11.76 -0.75 -8.22
CA ILE A 94 11.08 0.36 -7.56
C ILE A 94 11.48 0.42 -6.09
N GLN A 95 11.22 1.54 -5.42
CA GLN A 95 11.75 1.83 -4.09
C GLN A 95 10.73 1.66 -2.98
N MET A 96 9.45 1.96 -3.25
CA MET A 96 8.39 1.97 -2.24
C MET A 96 7.07 1.50 -2.83
N ILE A 97 6.26 0.80 -2.01
CA ILE A 97 4.87 0.43 -2.31
C ILE A 97 3.98 0.60 -1.07
N ALA A 98 2.68 0.66 -1.26
CA ALA A 98 1.67 0.46 -0.23
C ALA A 98 0.71 -0.65 -0.70
N ILE A 99 1.07 -1.91 -0.41
CA ILE A 99 0.37 -3.08 -0.92
C ILE A 99 -0.69 -3.56 0.06
N SER A 100 -1.84 -4.04 -0.45
CA SER A 100 -2.85 -4.69 0.38
C SER A 100 -2.25 -5.88 1.13
N VAL A 101 -2.47 -5.92 2.45
CA VAL A 101 -1.96 -7.00 3.31
C VAL A 101 -2.48 -8.38 2.89
N SER A 102 -3.64 -8.45 2.25
CA SER A 102 -4.23 -9.68 1.69
C SER A 102 -3.37 -10.32 0.60
N LYS A 103 -2.60 -9.52 -0.14
CA LYS A 103 -1.76 -9.99 -1.27
C LYS A 103 -0.39 -10.54 -0.82
N LEU A 104 -0.08 -10.48 0.47
CA LEU A 104 1.20 -10.94 1.01
C LEU A 104 1.21 -12.43 1.39
N GLU A 105 0.07 -13.11 1.30
CA GLU A 105 -0.03 -14.53 1.70
C GLU A 105 0.79 -15.50 0.84
N SER A 106 1.10 -15.12 -0.41
CA SER A 106 2.01 -15.88 -1.27
C SER A 106 3.45 -15.92 -0.73
N LEU A 107 3.82 -14.93 0.07
CA LEU A 107 5.13 -14.80 0.67
C LEU A 107 5.19 -15.35 2.11
N THR A 108 4.11 -15.16 2.88
CA THR A 108 3.99 -15.71 4.24
C THR A 108 2.53 -15.86 4.64
N LYS A 109 2.20 -16.95 5.31
CA LYS A 109 0.83 -17.20 5.80
C LYS A 109 0.46 -16.31 7.01
N ARG A 110 1.42 -15.65 7.62
CA ARG A 110 1.19 -14.83 8.83
C ARG A 110 0.30 -13.62 8.56
N PHE A 111 0.36 -13.02 7.37
CA PHE A 111 -0.51 -11.90 6.98
C PHE A 111 -1.97 -12.31 6.75
N GLN A 112 -2.27 -13.61 6.64
CA GLN A 112 -3.64 -14.13 6.56
C GLN A 112 -4.50 -13.75 7.77
N VAL A 113 -3.88 -13.38 8.91
CA VAL A 113 -4.59 -12.86 10.09
C VAL A 113 -5.50 -11.68 9.76
N PHE A 114 -5.11 -10.80 8.83
CA PHE A 114 -5.89 -9.63 8.45
C PHE A 114 -7.13 -9.97 7.61
N ASP A 115 -7.17 -11.14 6.98
CA ASP A 115 -8.26 -11.58 6.12
C ASP A 115 -9.29 -12.47 6.82
N LEU A 116 -9.01 -12.94 8.05
CA LEU A 116 -9.98 -13.78 8.77
C LEU A 116 -11.30 -13.02 8.96
N PRO A 117 -12.41 -13.58 8.48
CA PRO A 117 -13.70 -12.89 8.49
C PRO A 117 -14.16 -12.63 9.92
N PHE A 118 -14.62 -11.41 10.20
CA PHE A 118 -15.11 -10.96 11.52
C PHE A 118 -14.11 -11.12 12.68
N LEU A 119 -12.79 -11.24 12.39
CA LEU A 119 -11.77 -11.29 13.44
C LEU A 119 -11.70 -9.96 14.19
N PHE A 120 -11.63 -8.87 13.45
CA PHE A 120 -11.65 -7.52 14.01
C PHE A 120 -13.08 -6.98 13.99
N ALA A 121 -13.57 -6.55 15.15
CA ALA A 121 -14.91 -5.97 15.26
C ALA A 121 -14.99 -4.57 14.65
N ASP A 122 -13.87 -3.83 14.69
CA ASP A 122 -13.76 -2.44 14.22
C ASP A 122 -12.30 -2.04 13.96
N MET A 123 -12.13 -0.79 13.50
CA MET A 123 -10.80 -0.23 13.23
C MET A 123 -9.93 -0.08 14.48
N ALA A 124 -10.54 0.13 15.66
CA ALA A 124 -9.77 0.26 16.90
C ALA A 124 -9.08 -1.05 17.27
N GLN A 125 -9.74 -2.20 17.05
CA GLN A 125 -9.11 -3.51 17.24
C GLN A 125 -7.99 -3.77 16.21
N VAL A 126 -8.16 -3.36 14.97
CA VAL A 126 -7.11 -3.45 13.95
C VAL A 126 -5.90 -2.64 14.38
N GLU A 127 -6.09 -1.41 14.81
CA GLU A 127 -5.04 -0.50 15.26
C GLU A 127 -4.32 -1.05 16.50
N ALA A 128 -5.07 -1.54 17.47
CA ALA A 128 -4.51 -2.17 18.67
C ALA A 128 -3.64 -3.39 18.33
N PHE A 129 -4.07 -4.22 17.37
CA PHE A 129 -3.29 -5.35 16.88
C PHE A 129 -2.00 -4.89 16.18
N GLN A 130 -2.09 -3.96 15.25
CA GLN A 130 -0.94 -3.46 14.48
C GLN A 130 0.10 -2.78 15.37
N ASN A 131 -0.33 -2.05 16.41
CA ASN A 131 0.53 -1.40 17.41
C ASN A 131 1.06 -2.34 18.48
N SER A 132 0.58 -3.58 18.54
CA SER A 132 1.10 -4.58 19.47
C SER A 132 2.54 -4.98 19.10
N ALA A 133 3.28 -5.54 20.06
CA ALA A 133 4.63 -6.06 19.81
C ALA A 133 4.65 -7.12 18.69
N VAL A 134 3.57 -7.89 18.55
CA VAL A 134 3.43 -8.92 17.49
C VAL A 134 3.17 -8.29 16.15
N GLY A 135 2.25 -7.32 16.06
CA GLY A 135 1.94 -6.56 14.83
C GLY A 135 3.15 -5.78 14.33
N THR A 136 3.90 -5.14 15.25
CA THR A 136 5.14 -4.44 14.91
C THR A 136 6.21 -5.38 14.36
N ARG A 137 6.41 -6.57 14.94
CA ARG A 137 7.36 -7.56 14.40
C ARG A 137 6.96 -8.06 13.01
N LEU A 138 5.67 -8.11 12.73
CA LEU A 138 5.17 -8.56 11.41
C LEU A 138 5.62 -7.63 10.27
N LEU A 139 5.93 -6.34 10.52
CA LEU A 139 6.51 -5.43 9.52
C LEU A 139 7.83 -5.97 8.94
N GLY A 140 8.67 -6.60 9.77
CA GLY A 140 9.95 -7.17 9.36
C GLY A 140 9.87 -8.57 8.75
N GLU A 141 8.70 -9.21 8.71
CA GLU A 141 8.51 -10.62 8.35
C GLU A 141 9.04 -10.97 6.95
N LEU A 142 8.98 -10.03 6.02
CA LEU A 142 9.35 -10.25 4.61
C LEU A 142 10.72 -9.69 4.24
N GLU A 143 11.50 -9.20 5.21
CA GLU A 143 12.80 -8.59 4.92
C GLU A 143 13.76 -9.52 4.18
N GLY A 144 13.82 -10.80 4.58
CA GLY A 144 14.61 -11.82 3.92
C GLY A 144 14.18 -12.12 2.47
N ARG A 145 13.01 -11.62 2.06
CA ARG A 145 12.47 -11.73 0.70
C ARG A 145 12.58 -10.42 -0.10
N GLY A 146 13.37 -9.46 0.38
CA GLY A 146 13.59 -8.19 -0.30
C GLY A 146 12.50 -7.14 -0.06
N ILE A 147 11.67 -7.31 0.97
CA ILE A 147 10.55 -6.41 1.31
C ILE A 147 10.63 -6.04 2.78
N LEU A 148 10.94 -4.79 3.08
CA LEU A 148 10.97 -4.25 4.43
C LEU A 148 9.70 -3.42 4.68
N GLY A 149 8.80 -3.90 5.52
CA GLY A 149 7.65 -3.12 5.96
C GLY A 149 8.05 -2.03 6.94
N LEU A 150 7.51 -0.84 6.73
CA LEU A 150 7.79 0.33 7.55
C LEU A 150 6.58 0.80 8.35
N ALA A 151 5.37 0.63 7.81
CA ALA A 151 4.13 1.11 8.43
C ALA A 151 2.90 0.35 7.93
N TYR A 152 1.81 0.48 8.68
CA TYR A 152 0.47 0.09 8.24
C TYR A 152 -0.34 1.35 7.93
N TRP A 153 -0.94 1.40 6.72
CA TRP A 153 -1.91 2.43 6.36
C TRP A 153 -3.30 1.82 6.33
N HIS A 154 -4.27 2.51 6.93
CA HIS A 154 -5.65 2.06 6.96
C HIS A 154 -6.41 2.47 5.68
N ASN A 155 -7.32 1.59 5.28
CA ASN A 155 -8.44 2.00 4.44
C ASN A 155 -9.74 1.93 5.26
N GLY A 156 -10.20 0.73 5.66
CA GLY A 156 -11.43 0.61 6.46
C GLY A 156 -11.98 -0.80 6.51
N MET A 157 -13.19 -0.92 7.06
CA MET A 157 -13.92 -2.18 7.08
C MET A 157 -14.59 -2.44 5.73
N LYS A 158 -14.69 -3.72 5.36
CA LYS A 158 -15.25 -4.17 4.08
C LYS A 158 -16.76 -4.36 4.15
N HIS A 159 -17.41 -4.03 3.04
CA HIS A 159 -18.82 -4.28 2.77
C HIS A 159 -18.97 -5.09 1.49
N LEU A 160 -20.09 -5.78 1.33
CA LEU A 160 -20.40 -6.54 0.11
C LEU A 160 -21.20 -5.65 -0.85
N THR A 161 -20.85 -5.64 -2.13
CA THR A 161 -21.72 -5.09 -3.17
C THR A 161 -22.19 -6.21 -4.09
N ALA A 162 -23.43 -6.16 -4.57
CA ALA A 162 -23.98 -7.19 -5.43
C ALA A 162 -25.10 -6.67 -6.34
N ARG A 163 -25.48 -7.49 -7.33
CA ARG A 163 -26.62 -7.22 -8.22
C ARG A 163 -27.99 -7.48 -7.58
N LYS A 164 -28.01 -8.15 -6.44
CA LYS A 164 -29.22 -8.41 -5.64
C LYS A 164 -28.94 -8.13 -4.16
N PRO A 165 -29.97 -7.90 -3.33
CA PRO A 165 -29.76 -7.70 -1.91
C PRO A 165 -29.18 -8.95 -1.25
N LEU A 166 -28.27 -8.75 -0.29
CA LEU A 166 -27.62 -9.80 0.49
C LEU A 166 -27.95 -9.59 1.98
N HIS A 167 -29.02 -10.21 2.47
CA HIS A 167 -29.39 -10.17 3.88
C HIS A 167 -28.75 -11.29 4.68
N VAL A 168 -28.75 -12.49 4.12
CA VAL A 168 -28.22 -13.69 4.78
C VAL A 168 -27.23 -14.42 3.87
N PRO A 169 -26.36 -15.31 4.41
CA PRO A 169 -25.38 -16.04 3.61
C PRO A 169 -25.96 -16.80 2.42
N ALA A 170 -27.19 -17.32 2.56
CA ALA A 170 -27.89 -18.03 1.48
C ALA A 170 -28.09 -17.15 0.22
N ASP A 171 -28.18 -15.82 0.38
CA ASP A 171 -28.32 -14.89 -0.73
C ASP A 171 -27.05 -14.82 -1.60
N ALA A 172 -25.88 -15.16 -1.04
CA ALA A 172 -24.62 -15.20 -1.78
C ALA A 172 -24.47 -16.44 -2.66
N LYS A 173 -25.32 -17.46 -2.45
CA LYS A 173 -25.18 -18.74 -3.14
C LYS A 173 -25.20 -18.58 -4.66
N GLY A 174 -24.16 -19.14 -5.30
CA GLY A 174 -23.99 -19.17 -6.75
C GLY A 174 -23.51 -17.87 -7.38
N LEU A 175 -23.47 -16.74 -6.65
CA LEU A 175 -22.93 -15.49 -7.16
C LEU A 175 -21.41 -15.58 -7.36
N LYS A 176 -20.92 -15.00 -8.44
CA LYS A 176 -19.50 -14.83 -8.72
C LYS A 176 -18.99 -13.59 -7.98
N PHE A 177 -18.20 -13.80 -6.94
CA PHE A 177 -17.59 -12.73 -6.17
C PHE A 177 -16.16 -12.47 -6.62
N ARG A 178 -15.86 -11.24 -6.99
CA ARG A 178 -14.46 -10.84 -7.11
C ARG A 178 -13.84 -10.76 -5.72
N ILE A 179 -12.65 -11.31 -5.60
CA ILE A 179 -11.80 -11.21 -4.41
C ILE A 179 -10.39 -10.74 -4.80
N GLN A 180 -9.62 -10.26 -3.82
CA GLN A 180 -8.19 -10.10 -3.95
C GLN A 180 -7.50 -11.47 -4.04
N ASP A 181 -6.21 -11.48 -4.36
CA ASP A 181 -5.43 -12.72 -4.35
C ASP A 181 -5.14 -13.16 -2.91
N SER A 182 -6.09 -13.89 -2.33
CA SER A 182 -6.04 -14.44 -0.98
C SER A 182 -6.84 -15.73 -0.90
N ASP A 183 -6.24 -16.77 -0.34
CA ASP A 183 -6.89 -18.06 -0.10
C ASP A 183 -7.91 -17.98 1.03
N VAL A 184 -7.69 -17.10 2.01
CA VAL A 184 -8.65 -16.85 3.09
C VAL A 184 -9.94 -16.26 2.51
N LEU A 185 -9.83 -15.24 1.65
CA LEU A 185 -10.96 -14.62 0.98
C LEU A 185 -11.66 -15.61 0.03
N LEU A 186 -10.91 -16.48 -0.62
CA LEU A 186 -11.44 -17.55 -1.45
C LEU A 186 -12.34 -18.48 -0.62
N GLU A 187 -11.84 -18.95 0.52
CA GLU A 187 -12.62 -19.85 1.39
C GLU A 187 -13.77 -19.12 2.09
N GLN A 188 -13.64 -17.85 2.40
CA GLN A 188 -14.71 -17.00 2.93
C GLN A 188 -15.92 -16.99 2.00
N ILE A 189 -15.72 -16.75 0.72
CA ILE A 189 -16.82 -16.73 -0.27
C ILE A 189 -17.37 -18.14 -0.50
N ARG A 190 -16.53 -19.17 -0.51
CA ARG A 190 -16.98 -20.57 -0.58
C ARG A 190 -17.86 -20.97 0.60
N ALA A 191 -17.52 -20.52 1.80
CA ALA A 191 -18.25 -20.82 3.02
C ALA A 191 -19.72 -20.34 2.98
N VAL A 192 -20.01 -19.31 2.20
CA VAL A 192 -21.37 -18.79 1.97
C VAL A 192 -21.98 -19.27 0.65
N GLY A 193 -21.36 -20.25 -0.02
CA GLY A 193 -21.86 -20.85 -1.26
C GLY A 193 -21.65 -20.00 -2.50
N GLY A 194 -20.86 -18.92 -2.44
CA GLY A 194 -20.48 -18.11 -3.58
C GLY A 194 -19.33 -18.71 -4.39
N ASN A 195 -19.10 -18.19 -5.58
CA ASN A 195 -18.03 -18.56 -6.50
C ASN A 195 -16.94 -17.49 -6.53
N PRO A 196 -15.83 -17.64 -5.78
CA PRO A 196 -14.78 -16.63 -5.71
C PRO A 196 -13.98 -16.57 -7.01
N GLN A 197 -13.67 -15.35 -7.45
CA GLN A 197 -12.85 -15.06 -8.64
C GLN A 197 -11.71 -14.12 -8.24
N LYS A 198 -10.48 -14.61 -8.20
CA LYS A 198 -9.28 -13.77 -8.01
C LYS A 198 -9.10 -12.90 -9.25
N MET A 199 -8.98 -11.58 -9.05
CA MET A 199 -8.90 -10.63 -10.16
C MET A 199 -8.17 -9.35 -9.73
N PRO A 200 -7.28 -8.78 -10.57
CA PRO A 200 -6.66 -7.47 -10.34
C PRO A 200 -7.71 -6.37 -10.14
N PHE A 201 -7.36 -5.38 -9.30
CA PHE A 201 -8.33 -4.33 -8.92
C PHE A 201 -8.81 -3.50 -10.11
N GLY A 202 -7.92 -3.18 -11.05
CA GLY A 202 -8.24 -2.39 -12.24
C GLY A 202 -9.27 -3.02 -13.19
N GLU A 203 -9.49 -4.35 -13.10
CA GLU A 203 -10.43 -5.08 -13.96
C GLU A 203 -11.85 -5.15 -13.39
N VAL A 204 -12.01 -4.83 -12.09
CA VAL A 204 -13.25 -5.10 -11.34
C VAL A 204 -14.45 -4.33 -11.89
N TYR A 205 -14.30 -3.04 -12.20
CA TYR A 205 -15.41 -2.25 -12.72
C TYR A 205 -15.97 -2.84 -14.02
N GLN A 206 -15.10 -3.15 -14.97
CA GLN A 206 -15.47 -3.74 -16.25
C GLN A 206 -16.12 -5.12 -16.09
N ALA A 207 -15.59 -5.95 -15.18
CA ALA A 207 -16.14 -7.27 -14.90
C ALA A 207 -17.54 -7.20 -14.26
N LEU A 208 -17.77 -6.24 -13.35
CA LEU A 208 -19.09 -5.95 -12.77
C LEU A 208 -20.07 -5.43 -13.83
N GLN A 209 -19.62 -4.51 -14.67
CA GLN A 209 -20.44 -3.89 -15.73
C GLN A 209 -20.92 -4.93 -16.74
N THR A 210 -20.04 -5.81 -17.19
CA THR A 210 -20.37 -6.85 -18.20
C THR A 210 -21.07 -8.08 -17.60
N GLY A 211 -21.07 -8.24 -16.26
CA GLY A 211 -21.61 -9.43 -15.59
C GLY A 211 -20.69 -10.64 -15.62
N ALA A 212 -19.42 -10.45 -15.91
CA ALA A 212 -18.41 -11.49 -15.70
C ALA A 212 -18.33 -11.90 -14.23
N ILE A 213 -18.58 -10.94 -13.32
CA ILE A 213 -18.78 -11.14 -11.88
C ILE A 213 -20.10 -10.48 -11.44
N ASP A 214 -20.67 -10.95 -10.34
CA ASP A 214 -21.97 -10.49 -9.81
C ASP A 214 -21.81 -9.59 -8.60
N ALA A 215 -20.70 -9.74 -7.87
CA ALA A 215 -20.48 -9.13 -6.56
C ALA A 215 -18.99 -8.93 -6.28
N GLN A 216 -18.68 -8.09 -5.30
CA GLN A 216 -17.34 -7.88 -4.76
C GLN A 216 -17.41 -7.41 -3.30
N GLU A 217 -16.27 -7.34 -2.61
CA GLU A 217 -16.13 -6.77 -1.27
C GLU A 217 -15.17 -5.57 -1.32
N ASN A 218 -15.52 -4.49 -0.63
CA ASN A 218 -14.64 -3.32 -0.51
C ASN A 218 -15.07 -2.36 0.59
N THR A 219 -14.21 -1.37 0.84
CA THR A 219 -14.50 -0.21 1.68
C THR A 219 -15.32 0.82 0.92
N TRP A 220 -15.99 1.73 1.61
CA TRP A 220 -16.77 2.78 0.99
C TRP A 220 -15.94 3.70 0.09
N SER A 221 -14.73 4.06 0.51
CA SER A 221 -13.83 4.91 -0.28
C SER A 221 -13.49 4.29 -1.63
N ASN A 222 -13.21 2.99 -1.66
CA ASN A 222 -12.92 2.28 -2.90
C ASN A 222 -14.17 2.08 -3.76
N ILE A 223 -15.33 1.78 -3.16
CA ILE A 223 -16.62 1.67 -3.86
C ILE A 223 -16.94 2.98 -4.58
N TYR A 224 -16.73 4.12 -3.92
CA TYR A 224 -16.96 5.43 -4.50
C TYR A 224 -15.92 5.78 -5.57
N ALA A 225 -14.63 5.71 -5.22
CA ALA A 225 -13.55 6.15 -6.10
C ALA A 225 -13.43 5.34 -7.40
N SER A 226 -13.85 4.06 -7.36
CA SER A 226 -13.88 3.17 -8.53
C SER A 226 -15.27 3.09 -9.19
N ALA A 227 -16.20 3.95 -8.80
CA ALA A 227 -17.55 4.02 -9.34
C ALA A 227 -18.34 2.68 -9.30
N PHE A 228 -18.00 1.76 -8.39
CA PHE A 228 -18.69 0.46 -8.31
C PHE A 228 -20.17 0.62 -8.04
N TYR A 229 -20.58 1.66 -7.33
CA TYR A 229 -22.00 1.98 -7.08
C TYR A 229 -22.81 2.26 -8.34
N GLU A 230 -22.16 2.55 -9.48
CA GLU A 230 -22.87 2.74 -10.76
C GLU A 230 -23.29 1.43 -11.41
N VAL A 231 -22.60 0.34 -11.08
CA VAL A 231 -22.78 -1.00 -11.67
C VAL A 231 -23.22 -2.04 -10.62
N GLN A 232 -23.36 -1.62 -9.36
CA GLN A 232 -23.78 -2.47 -8.24
C GLN A 232 -24.95 -1.82 -7.51
N PRO A 233 -26.21 -2.29 -7.75
CA PRO A 233 -27.41 -1.67 -7.20
C PRO A 233 -27.61 -1.89 -5.70
N TYR A 234 -26.82 -2.74 -5.05
CA TYR A 234 -26.91 -3.00 -3.62
C TYR A 234 -25.55 -3.00 -2.94
N VAL A 235 -25.49 -2.38 -1.76
CA VAL A 235 -24.39 -2.49 -0.81
C VAL A 235 -24.93 -3.01 0.51
N THR A 236 -24.36 -4.08 1.02
CA THR A 236 -24.66 -4.62 2.35
C THR A 236 -23.55 -4.26 3.31
N GLU A 237 -23.87 -3.48 4.36
CA GLU A 237 -22.90 -3.11 5.42
C GLU A 237 -22.67 -4.31 6.33
N THR A 238 -21.64 -5.07 6.03
CA THR A 238 -21.29 -6.30 6.75
C THR A 238 -20.18 -6.11 7.78
N ASP A 239 -19.23 -5.19 7.57
CA ASP A 239 -18.01 -5.04 8.38
C ASP A 239 -17.31 -6.37 8.63
N HIS A 240 -17.32 -7.25 7.64
CA HIS A 240 -16.89 -8.64 7.78
C HIS A 240 -15.36 -8.81 7.68
N GLY A 241 -14.64 -7.78 7.28
CA GLY A 241 -13.19 -7.85 7.11
C GLY A 241 -12.58 -6.45 7.03
N TYR A 242 -11.27 -6.41 6.95
CA TYR A 242 -10.46 -5.20 6.93
C TYR A 242 -9.72 -5.06 5.61
N ILE A 243 -9.56 -3.83 5.13
CA ILE A 243 -8.59 -3.46 4.09
C ILE A 243 -7.60 -2.46 4.68
N GLY A 244 -6.34 -2.81 4.58
CA GLY A 244 -5.22 -1.94 4.89
C GLY A 244 -3.99 -2.34 4.07
N TYR A 245 -2.95 -1.54 4.21
CA TYR A 245 -1.77 -1.65 3.38
C TYR A 245 -0.52 -1.76 4.23
N LEU A 246 0.42 -2.60 3.78
CA LEU A 246 1.80 -2.57 4.24
C LEU A 246 2.54 -1.54 3.38
N VAL A 247 3.01 -0.46 3.99
CA VAL A 247 3.98 0.43 3.34
C VAL A 247 5.33 -0.24 3.46
N ALA A 248 5.94 -0.53 2.31
CA ALA A 248 7.18 -1.28 2.26
C ALA A 248 8.18 -0.69 1.29
N VAL A 249 9.45 -0.94 1.55
CA VAL A 249 10.59 -0.51 0.73
C VAL A 249 11.51 -1.69 0.41
N ASN A 250 12.33 -1.56 -0.63
CA ASN A 250 13.41 -2.49 -0.84
C ASN A 250 14.49 -2.29 0.24
N PRO A 251 14.88 -3.31 1.02
CA PRO A 251 15.81 -3.15 2.14
C PRO A 251 17.22 -2.72 1.74
N ARG A 252 17.71 -3.11 0.53
CA ARG A 252 19.03 -2.66 0.04
C ARG A 252 19.01 -1.17 -0.28
N PHE A 253 17.95 -0.72 -0.97
CA PHE A 253 17.72 0.71 -1.23
C PHE A 253 17.68 1.50 0.08
N TRP A 254 16.83 1.08 1.02
CA TRP A 254 16.59 1.80 2.27
C TRP A 254 17.85 1.92 3.14
N ARG A 255 18.62 0.84 3.26
CA ARG A 255 19.86 0.82 4.01
C ARG A 255 21.03 1.53 3.31
N GLY A 256 20.97 1.64 1.98
CA GLY A 256 21.95 2.39 1.17
C GLY A 256 21.80 3.90 1.25
N LEU A 257 20.68 4.40 1.79
CA LEU A 257 20.49 5.84 2.02
C LEU A 257 21.45 6.34 3.11
N THR A 258 21.93 7.59 2.94
CA THR A 258 22.67 8.27 4.02
C THR A 258 21.78 8.44 5.24
N ALA A 259 22.36 8.41 6.43
CA ALA A 259 21.61 8.43 7.69
C ALA A 259 20.69 9.65 7.82
N ASP A 260 21.14 10.81 7.35
CA ASP A 260 20.39 12.05 7.36
C ASP A 260 19.19 12.04 6.38
N VAL A 261 19.36 11.53 5.13
CA VAL A 261 18.25 11.38 4.19
C VAL A 261 17.23 10.36 4.73
N ARG A 262 17.70 9.20 5.18
CA ARG A 262 16.84 8.17 5.73
C ARG A 262 16.04 8.66 6.94
N GLY A 263 16.69 9.37 7.89
CA GLY A 263 15.99 9.90 9.06
C GLY A 263 14.88 10.88 8.71
N VAL A 264 15.07 11.73 7.68
CA VAL A 264 14.02 12.65 7.21
C VAL A 264 12.87 11.87 6.54
N LEU A 265 13.17 10.82 5.74
CA LEU A 265 12.17 9.98 5.12
C LEU A 265 11.36 9.19 6.17
N GLU A 266 12.02 8.69 7.23
CA GLU A 266 11.37 8.01 8.37
C GLU A 266 10.38 8.95 9.08
N GLN A 267 10.79 10.18 9.40
CA GLN A 267 9.92 11.18 10.01
C GLN A 267 8.75 11.57 9.09
N ALA A 268 9.01 11.77 7.79
CA ALA A 268 7.96 12.07 6.81
C ALA A 268 6.96 10.92 6.71
N LEU A 269 7.42 9.67 6.75
CA LEU A 269 6.55 8.49 6.71
C LEU A 269 5.73 8.33 8.00
N GLU A 270 6.33 8.56 9.17
CA GLU A 270 5.60 8.54 10.45
C GLU A 270 4.46 9.56 10.45
N GLU A 271 4.73 10.81 10.06
CA GLU A 271 3.71 11.85 9.95
C GLU A 271 2.64 11.50 8.91
N THR A 272 3.07 10.96 7.75
CA THR A 272 2.13 10.50 6.72
C THR A 272 1.24 9.37 7.23
N THR A 273 1.81 8.41 7.97
CA THR A 273 1.05 7.29 8.54
C THR A 273 0.01 7.77 9.53
N ALA A 274 0.38 8.68 10.43
CA ALA A 274 -0.56 9.31 11.35
C ALA A 274 -1.67 10.05 10.60
N HIS A 275 -1.32 10.81 9.56
CA HIS A 275 -2.28 11.52 8.72
C HIS A 275 -3.26 10.55 8.04
N VAL A 276 -2.77 9.55 7.30
CA VAL A 276 -3.61 8.56 6.58
C VAL A 276 -4.57 7.87 7.53
N ASN A 277 -4.06 7.39 8.67
CA ASN A 277 -4.86 6.62 9.62
C ASN A 277 -5.91 7.51 10.30
N SER A 278 -5.62 8.80 10.49
CA SER A 278 -6.59 9.75 11.04
C SER A 278 -7.73 10.12 10.07
N ILE A 279 -7.45 10.19 8.76
CA ILE A 279 -8.46 10.59 7.76
C ILE A 279 -9.23 9.40 7.19
N ALA A 280 -8.75 8.16 7.34
CA ALA A 280 -9.34 6.99 6.71
C ALA A 280 -10.85 6.86 6.99
N ARG A 281 -11.27 7.08 8.24
CA ARG A 281 -12.68 7.05 8.62
C ARG A 281 -13.50 8.13 7.92
N SER A 282 -13.07 9.38 7.99
CA SER A 282 -13.82 10.49 7.39
C SER A 282 -13.92 10.39 5.87
N VAL A 283 -12.87 9.87 5.19
CA VAL A 283 -12.91 9.61 3.74
C VAL A 283 -13.93 8.53 3.41
N ASN A 284 -14.06 7.47 4.23
CA ASN A 284 -15.08 6.44 4.03
C ASN A 284 -16.49 6.96 4.32
N ASP A 285 -16.68 7.76 5.39
CA ASP A 285 -17.97 8.34 5.74
C ASP A 285 -18.46 9.31 4.63
N ASP A 286 -17.59 10.17 4.08
CA ASP A 286 -17.89 11.03 2.93
C ASP A 286 -18.23 10.20 1.68
N ALA A 287 -17.43 9.19 1.37
CA ALA A 287 -17.68 8.31 0.23
C ALA A 287 -19.02 7.58 0.36
N ARG A 288 -19.37 7.08 1.55
CA ARG A 288 -20.67 6.49 1.84
C ARG A 288 -21.82 7.49 1.57
N GLY A 289 -21.67 8.69 2.09
CA GLY A 289 -22.66 9.75 1.86
C GLY A 289 -22.88 10.05 0.37
N ARG A 290 -21.79 10.15 -0.41
CA ARG A 290 -21.84 10.38 -1.86
C ARG A 290 -22.46 9.21 -2.63
N VAL A 291 -22.11 7.97 -2.30
CA VAL A 291 -22.71 6.78 -2.90
C VAL A 291 -24.22 6.76 -2.68
N LEU A 292 -24.67 6.99 -1.45
CA LEU A 292 -26.10 7.00 -1.12
C LEU A 292 -26.84 8.18 -1.77
N ALA A 293 -26.25 9.37 -1.78
CA ALA A 293 -26.81 10.55 -2.42
C ALA A 293 -26.94 10.41 -3.94
N SER A 294 -26.17 9.51 -4.59
CA SER A 294 -26.29 9.24 -6.02
C SER A 294 -27.63 8.61 -6.42
N GLY A 295 -28.33 7.97 -5.47
CA GLY A 295 -29.57 7.22 -5.70
C GLY A 295 -29.42 5.96 -6.56
N ARG A 296 -28.18 5.57 -6.91
CA ARG A 296 -27.91 4.41 -7.79
C ARG A 296 -27.77 3.11 -7.02
N THR A 297 -27.53 3.17 -5.71
CA THR A 297 -27.28 2.01 -4.86
C THR A 297 -28.19 2.01 -3.65
N THR A 298 -28.82 0.89 -3.37
CA THR A 298 -29.62 0.66 -2.18
C THR A 298 -28.75 0.10 -1.06
N LEU A 299 -28.80 0.73 0.09
CA LEU A 299 -28.12 0.27 1.29
C LEU A 299 -28.94 -0.83 1.98
N ILE A 300 -28.25 -1.92 2.29
CA ILE A 300 -28.75 -3.00 3.15
C ILE A 300 -28.01 -2.92 4.49
N THR A 301 -28.73 -2.62 5.54
CA THR A 301 -28.22 -2.67 6.91
C THR A 301 -28.67 -3.97 7.55
N LEU A 302 -27.72 -4.81 7.94
CA LEU A 302 -28.00 -6.10 8.57
C LEU A 302 -28.54 -5.92 9.98
N THR A 303 -29.59 -6.65 10.31
CA THR A 303 -29.99 -6.86 11.70
C THR A 303 -28.90 -7.63 12.46
N PRO A 304 -28.86 -7.57 13.79
CA PRO A 304 -27.93 -8.38 14.58
C PRO A 304 -28.03 -9.90 14.28
N ALA A 305 -29.23 -10.40 14.05
CA ALA A 305 -29.46 -11.81 13.72
C ALA A 305 -28.93 -12.18 12.32
N GLU A 306 -29.11 -11.33 11.32
CA GLU A 306 -28.53 -11.52 9.99
C GLU A 306 -27.01 -11.47 10.03
N ARG A 307 -26.43 -10.48 10.73
CA ARG A 307 -24.96 -10.37 10.91
C ARG A 307 -24.38 -11.63 11.57
N GLU A 308 -25.07 -12.18 12.59
CA GLU A 308 -24.61 -13.40 13.25
C GLU A 308 -24.67 -14.62 12.32
N GLN A 309 -25.65 -14.70 11.41
CA GLN A 309 -25.68 -15.76 10.40
C GLN A 309 -24.43 -15.69 9.48
N TRP A 310 -24.02 -14.48 9.04
CA TRP A 310 -22.79 -14.30 8.26
C TRP A 310 -21.56 -14.72 9.05
N ARG A 311 -21.47 -14.31 10.31
CA ARG A 311 -20.36 -14.69 11.21
C ARG A 311 -20.27 -16.20 11.38
N ALA A 312 -21.39 -16.84 11.70
CA ALA A 312 -21.46 -18.28 11.89
C ALA A 312 -21.10 -19.07 10.61
N ALA A 313 -21.58 -18.63 9.45
CA ALA A 313 -21.26 -19.26 8.17
C ALA A 313 -19.77 -19.16 7.80
N MET A 314 -19.11 -18.07 8.14
CA MET A 314 -17.70 -17.84 7.82
C MET A 314 -16.74 -18.32 8.92
N ARG A 315 -17.20 -18.57 10.14
CA ARG A 315 -16.34 -18.98 11.28
C ARG A 315 -15.44 -20.21 10.97
N PRO A 316 -15.91 -21.25 10.24
CA PRO A 316 -15.06 -22.41 9.91
C PRO A 316 -13.81 -22.08 9.09
N VAL A 317 -13.78 -20.92 8.41
CA VAL A 317 -12.58 -20.44 7.69
C VAL A 317 -11.39 -20.29 8.63
N TRP A 318 -11.63 -19.86 9.88
CA TRP A 318 -10.56 -19.66 10.86
C TRP A 318 -9.77 -20.95 11.14
N ASP A 319 -10.47 -22.06 11.32
CA ASP A 319 -9.86 -23.34 11.67
C ASP A 319 -8.89 -23.82 10.59
N ARG A 320 -9.23 -23.51 9.33
CA ARG A 320 -8.42 -23.87 8.16
C ARG A 320 -7.09 -23.11 8.11
N PHE A 321 -7.08 -21.85 8.54
CA PHE A 321 -5.89 -20.98 8.41
C PHE A 321 -5.12 -20.76 9.71
N ALA A 322 -5.70 -21.12 10.85
CA ALA A 322 -5.11 -20.90 12.17
C ALA A 322 -3.68 -21.44 12.30
N GLY A 323 -3.40 -22.62 11.76
CA GLY A 323 -2.06 -23.22 11.81
C GLY A 323 -0.99 -22.44 11.05
N GLY A 324 -1.35 -21.86 9.89
CA GLY A 324 -0.43 -21.05 9.08
C GLY A 324 -0.19 -19.66 9.66
N ILE A 325 -1.20 -19.06 10.24
CA ILE A 325 -1.14 -17.75 10.93
C ILE A 325 -0.30 -17.85 12.19
N GLY A 326 -0.55 -18.89 12.98
CA GLY A 326 0.10 -19.13 14.27
C GLY A 326 -0.65 -18.54 15.46
N PRO A 327 -0.56 -19.22 16.62
CA PRO A 327 -1.37 -18.90 17.82
C PRO A 327 -1.04 -17.53 18.41
N GLU A 328 0.19 -17.06 18.29
CA GLU A 328 0.62 -15.76 18.80
C GLU A 328 -0.11 -14.61 18.11
N LEU A 329 -0.19 -14.63 16.78
CA LEU A 329 -0.90 -13.62 15.99
C LEU A 329 -2.41 -13.66 16.25
N LEU A 330 -3.00 -14.85 16.27
CA LEU A 330 -4.42 -15.03 16.56
C LEU A 330 -4.79 -14.48 17.93
N LYS A 331 -4.01 -14.82 18.97
CA LYS A 331 -4.22 -14.31 20.32
C LYS A 331 -4.07 -12.78 20.37
N ALA A 332 -3.04 -12.22 19.73
CA ALA A 332 -2.83 -10.77 19.71
C ALA A 332 -3.96 -10.04 18.97
N ALA A 333 -4.55 -10.66 17.95
CA ALA A 333 -5.70 -10.13 17.21
C ALA A 333 -7.04 -10.30 17.95
N GLY A 334 -7.05 -10.89 19.14
CA GLY A 334 -8.27 -11.07 19.93
C GLY A 334 -9.08 -12.31 19.58
N ALA A 335 -8.53 -13.24 18.78
CA ALA A 335 -9.16 -14.53 18.57
C ALA A 335 -9.22 -15.26 19.92
N ALA A 336 -10.44 -15.57 20.38
CA ALA A 336 -10.61 -16.47 21.51
C ALA A 336 -10.09 -17.86 21.12
N PRO A 337 -9.41 -18.58 22.05
CA PRO A 337 -8.88 -19.91 21.79
C PRO A 337 -9.98 -20.94 21.48
#